data_3dcc2f14de4cf38df2ec58fbadbbc01f
#
_entry.id   3dcc2f14de4cf38df2ec58fbadbbc01f
#
_cell.length_a   1.000
_cell.length_b   1.000
_cell.length_c   1.000
_cell.angle_alpha   90.00
_cell.angle_beta   90.00
_cell.angle_gamma   90.00
#
_symmetry.space_group_name_H-M   'P 1'
#
loop_
_entity.id
_entity.type
_entity.pdbx_description
1 polymer ?
#
loop_
_entity_poly.entity_id
_entity_poly.type
_entity_poly.pdbx_seq_one_letter_code
_entity_poly.pdbx_strand_id
1 'polypeptide(L)'
;RLFVIAGSLLLLAAAPWLVRLLGPGLAETASAQAAANLRVLAWCVPGLMLHALFSIPLQAAERFVLAGLGSLLFNLPPVLYLALHGQASQPEQLALACLLGSLLMPLVLLPSLWIEGWRPWHWRLSGVELGELGGRIAPLLLSNAASQGLALVERLVASLLGEGAVTWVNLARKLMNLPLIALMSLNQVLLGMMSRRQGGERLALLRRGLETASLLTLPAGVGLVAAAPGLVALLLPRQTAGSPLPALLAWFAVPLVFGAWNALLARYAYAAGDTRLPLRCELLGSALNAALLAVLPLIFGLPGIPLAALGGVLCTALLLMRRQALLGALPWARLWLLNALAMALAAGLLFRIDGIWLQLGLGTVAGCLALLGMALWLRPWRTD
;
A
#
# COMPACT_ATOMS: atom_id res chain seq x y z
N ARG A 1 15.14 22.30 7.29
CA ARG A 1 16.36 21.72 7.91
C ARG A 1 16.11 21.33 9.36
N LEU A 2 15.60 22.23 10.21
CA LEU A 2 15.28 21.97 11.60
C LEU A 2 14.28 20.82 11.80
N PHE A 3 13.22 20.74 11.01
CA PHE A 3 12.19 19.67 11.12
C PHE A 3 12.72 18.27 10.86
N VAL A 4 13.66 18.10 9.94
CA VAL A 4 14.25 16.79 9.60
C VAL A 4 15.08 16.27 10.77
N ILE A 5 15.95 17.14 11.31
CA ILE A 5 16.81 16.81 12.46
C ILE A 5 15.95 16.62 13.71
N ALA A 6 14.97 17.51 13.95
CA ALA A 6 14.07 17.41 15.09
C ALA A 6 13.26 16.10 15.07
N GLY A 7 12.76 15.67 13.91
CA GLY A 7 12.07 14.39 13.78
C GLY A 7 12.94 13.19 14.13
N SER A 8 14.20 13.17 13.67
CA SER A 8 15.15 12.11 14.02
C SER A 8 15.51 12.11 15.49
N LEU A 9 15.75 13.28 16.09
CA LEU A 9 16.05 13.43 17.51
C LEU A 9 14.85 12.99 18.38
N LEU A 10 13.64 13.33 17.96
CA LEU A 10 12.42 12.91 18.64
C LEU A 10 12.26 11.40 18.61
N LEU A 11 12.51 10.76 17.46
CA LEU A 11 12.49 9.30 17.33
C LEU A 11 13.58 8.63 18.15
N LEU A 12 14.80 9.21 18.21
CA LEU A 12 15.89 8.73 19.05
C LEU A 12 15.50 8.73 20.53
N ALA A 13 14.93 9.83 21.01
CA ALA A 13 14.50 9.97 22.40
C ALA A 13 13.29 9.07 22.73
N ALA A 14 12.35 8.95 21.81
CA ALA A 14 11.12 8.17 21.99
C ALA A 14 11.31 6.66 21.72
N ALA A 15 12.45 6.20 21.18
CA ALA A 15 12.66 4.82 20.77
C ALA A 15 12.33 3.78 21.86
N PRO A 16 12.76 3.90 23.12
CA PRO A 16 12.43 2.91 24.16
C PRO A 16 10.92 2.88 24.47
N TRP A 17 10.28 4.05 24.48
CA TRP A 17 8.84 4.17 24.72
C TRP A 17 8.03 3.61 23.56
N LEU A 18 8.42 3.90 22.32
CA LEU A 18 7.81 3.37 21.11
C LEU A 18 7.87 1.85 21.05
N VAL A 19 9.02 1.26 21.40
CA VAL A 19 9.17 -0.21 21.42
C VAL A 19 8.25 -0.84 22.45
N ARG A 20 8.15 -0.28 23.66
CA ARG A 20 7.23 -0.76 24.70
C ARG A 20 5.76 -0.64 24.28
N LEU A 21 5.40 0.45 23.59
CA LEU A 21 4.04 0.66 23.08
C LEU A 21 3.67 -0.30 21.96
N LEU A 22 4.60 -0.56 21.03
CA LEU A 22 4.36 -1.37 19.84
C LEU A 22 4.56 -2.87 20.02
N GLY A 23 5.32 -3.25 21.06
CA GLY A 23 5.62 -4.64 21.38
C GLY A 23 5.53 -4.93 22.89
N PRO A 24 4.34 -4.80 23.51
CA PRO A 24 4.18 -4.97 24.95
C PRO A 24 4.51 -6.39 25.45
N GLY A 25 4.55 -7.39 24.56
CA GLY A 25 4.90 -8.78 24.88
C GLY A 25 6.36 -9.16 24.64
N LEU A 26 7.25 -8.20 24.30
CA LEU A 26 8.66 -8.50 24.06
C LEU A 26 9.41 -8.71 25.39
N ALA A 27 10.28 -9.72 25.44
CA ALA A 27 11.21 -9.90 26.54
C ALA A 27 12.14 -8.66 26.67
N GLU A 28 12.63 -8.36 27.88
CA GLU A 28 13.44 -7.15 28.13
C GLU A 28 14.67 -7.05 27.23
N THR A 29 15.37 -8.16 27.00
CA THR A 29 16.53 -8.22 26.11
C THR A 29 16.16 -7.91 24.67
N ALA A 30 15.07 -8.48 24.15
CA ALA A 30 14.56 -8.21 22.81
C ALA A 30 14.06 -6.77 22.65
N SER A 31 13.43 -6.22 23.69
CA SER A 31 12.98 -4.82 23.74
C SER A 31 14.16 -3.85 23.70
N ALA A 32 15.22 -4.12 24.46
CA ALA A 32 16.44 -3.31 24.48
C ALA A 32 17.14 -3.32 23.10
N GLN A 33 17.26 -4.49 22.48
CA GLN A 33 17.84 -4.64 21.14
C GLN A 33 17.00 -3.94 20.07
N ALA A 34 15.66 -4.08 20.13
CA ALA A 34 14.75 -3.39 19.23
C ALA A 34 14.87 -1.87 19.38
N ALA A 35 15.01 -1.34 20.61
CA ALA A 35 15.21 0.08 20.84
C ALA A 35 16.56 0.58 20.30
N ALA A 36 17.63 -0.21 20.44
CA ALA A 36 18.93 0.11 19.86
C ALA A 36 18.86 0.18 18.34
N ASN A 37 18.25 -0.81 17.70
CA ASN A 37 18.04 -0.82 16.24
C ASN A 37 17.16 0.34 15.76
N LEU A 38 16.10 0.68 16.49
CA LEU A 38 15.24 1.81 16.16
C LEU A 38 16.00 3.14 16.23
N ARG A 39 16.95 3.29 17.16
CA ARG A 39 17.83 4.47 17.21
C ARG A 39 18.70 4.60 15.97
N VAL A 40 19.26 3.50 15.46
CA VAL A 40 20.00 3.50 14.20
C VAL A 40 19.08 3.86 13.03
N LEU A 41 17.90 3.24 12.95
CA LEU A 41 16.92 3.50 11.89
C LEU A 41 16.35 4.91 11.93
N ALA A 42 16.32 5.59 13.06
CA ALA A 42 15.92 6.99 13.16
C ALA A 42 16.77 7.92 12.28
N TRP A 43 18.03 7.57 12.05
CA TRP A 43 18.93 8.29 11.14
C TRP A 43 18.64 8.03 9.65
N CYS A 44 17.77 7.06 9.32
CA CYS A 44 17.28 6.91 7.95
C CYS A 44 16.34 8.05 7.53
N VAL A 45 15.66 8.69 8.49
CA VAL A 45 14.67 9.75 8.22
C VAL A 45 15.26 10.91 7.40
N PRO A 46 16.42 11.50 7.75
CA PRO A 46 17.07 12.51 6.93
C PRO A 46 17.31 12.08 5.47
N GLY A 47 17.82 10.87 5.28
CA GLY A 47 18.08 10.33 3.94
C GLY A 47 16.80 10.20 3.10
N LEU A 48 15.75 9.63 3.68
CA LEU A 48 14.44 9.49 3.03
C LEU A 48 13.82 10.85 2.68
N MET A 49 13.88 11.81 3.61
CA MET A 49 13.35 13.16 3.38
C MET A 49 14.14 13.93 2.31
N LEU A 50 15.48 13.84 2.33
CA LEU A 50 16.31 14.44 1.30
C LEU A 50 16.04 13.82 -0.07
N HIS A 51 15.88 12.49 -0.14
CA HIS A 51 15.50 11.84 -1.39
C HIS A 51 14.15 12.36 -1.91
N ALA A 52 13.13 12.44 -1.05
CA ALA A 52 11.82 12.95 -1.41
C ALA A 52 11.93 14.41 -1.95
N LEU A 53 12.70 15.26 -1.30
CA LEU A 53 12.94 16.64 -1.74
C LEU A 53 13.69 16.70 -3.08
N PHE A 54 14.71 15.88 -3.28
CA PHE A 54 15.53 15.87 -4.49
C PHE A 54 14.81 15.24 -5.68
N SER A 55 13.86 14.35 -5.44
CA SER A 55 13.05 13.74 -6.50
C SER A 55 12.05 14.72 -7.14
N ILE A 56 11.60 15.76 -6.42
CA ILE A 56 10.60 16.72 -6.93
C ILE A 56 11.11 17.46 -8.18
N PRO A 57 12.27 18.15 -8.18
CA PRO A 57 12.76 18.85 -9.37
C PRO A 57 13.08 17.89 -10.53
N LEU A 58 13.55 16.67 -10.25
CA LEU A 58 13.80 15.67 -11.29
C LEU A 58 12.49 15.16 -11.92
N GLN A 59 11.43 15.00 -11.14
CA GLN A 59 10.10 14.67 -11.66
C GLN A 59 9.53 15.84 -12.49
N ALA A 60 9.75 17.08 -12.08
CA ALA A 60 9.38 18.27 -12.85
C ALA A 60 10.14 18.37 -14.18
N ALA A 61 11.39 17.90 -14.22
CA ALA A 61 12.22 17.78 -15.41
C ALA A 61 11.97 16.48 -16.22
N GLU A 62 10.88 15.75 -15.92
CA GLU A 62 10.47 14.47 -16.55
C GLU A 62 11.49 13.33 -16.42
N ARG A 63 12.46 13.43 -15.50
CA ARG A 63 13.45 12.39 -15.22
C ARG A 63 12.92 11.37 -14.21
N PHE A 64 11.81 10.72 -14.52
CA PHE A 64 11.08 9.81 -13.62
C PHE A 64 11.89 8.57 -13.23
N VAL A 65 12.73 8.05 -14.11
CA VAL A 65 13.57 6.86 -13.84
C VAL A 65 14.50 7.13 -12.67
N LEU A 66 15.23 8.25 -12.69
CA LEU A 66 16.15 8.63 -11.60
C LEU A 66 15.40 8.82 -10.27
N ALA A 67 14.27 9.55 -10.30
CA ALA A 67 13.46 9.76 -9.11
C ALA A 67 12.88 8.44 -8.57
N GLY A 68 12.59 7.46 -9.45
CA GLY A 68 12.05 6.14 -9.10
C GLY A 68 13.09 5.15 -8.55
N LEU A 69 14.39 5.36 -8.78
CA LEU A 69 15.46 4.47 -8.30
C LEU A 69 15.59 4.42 -6.77
N GLY A 70 14.95 5.34 -6.04
CA GLY A 70 15.04 5.43 -4.59
C GLY A 70 14.74 4.12 -3.88
N SER A 71 13.64 3.46 -4.22
CA SER A 71 13.26 2.20 -3.58
C SER A 71 14.28 1.07 -3.83
N LEU A 72 14.88 1.03 -5.02
CA LEU A 72 15.95 0.08 -5.34
C LEU A 72 17.19 0.36 -4.49
N LEU A 73 17.64 1.61 -4.46
CA LEU A 73 18.82 2.04 -3.72
C LEU A 73 18.67 1.84 -2.21
N PHE A 74 17.46 2.05 -1.66
CA PHE A 74 17.18 1.79 -0.25
C PHE A 74 17.30 0.31 0.10
N ASN A 75 16.77 -0.57 -0.75
CA ASN A 75 16.73 -2.00 -0.47
C ASN A 75 18.02 -2.74 -0.87
N LEU A 76 18.85 -2.18 -1.73
CA LEU A 76 20.05 -2.84 -2.24
C LEU A 76 21.04 -3.24 -1.13
N PRO A 77 21.48 -2.35 -0.20
CA PRO A 77 22.42 -2.74 0.85
C PRO A 77 21.87 -3.81 1.80
N PRO A 78 20.64 -3.71 2.34
CA PRO A 78 20.11 -4.76 3.21
C PRO A 78 19.92 -6.10 2.48
N VAL A 79 19.54 -6.11 1.20
CA VAL A 79 19.43 -7.34 0.41
C VAL A 79 20.80 -7.97 0.19
N LEU A 80 21.81 -7.18 -0.19
CA LEU A 80 23.19 -7.67 -0.32
C LEU A 80 23.73 -8.21 0.99
N TYR A 81 23.48 -7.52 2.10
CA TYR A 81 23.89 -7.98 3.41
C TYR A 81 23.29 -9.35 3.75
N LEU A 82 21.97 -9.51 3.55
CA LEU A 82 21.28 -10.77 3.79
C LEU A 82 21.73 -11.88 2.84
N ALA A 83 22.01 -11.57 1.58
CA ALA A 83 22.50 -12.53 0.59
C ALA A 83 23.90 -13.07 0.95
N LEU A 84 24.76 -12.20 1.51
CA LEU A 84 26.13 -12.58 1.88
C LEU A 84 26.21 -13.32 3.22
N HIS A 85 25.38 -12.96 4.21
CA HIS A 85 25.46 -13.50 5.56
C HIS A 85 24.40 -14.57 5.87
N GLY A 86 23.31 -14.63 5.11
CA GLY A 86 22.27 -15.66 5.25
C GLY A 86 21.73 -15.77 6.68
N GLN A 87 21.85 -16.94 7.28
CA GLN A 87 21.39 -17.21 8.65
C GLN A 87 22.29 -16.60 9.75
N ALA A 88 23.50 -16.19 9.44
CA ALA A 88 24.41 -15.50 10.36
C ALA A 88 24.15 -14.00 10.43
N SER A 89 23.08 -13.50 9.81
CA SER A 89 22.73 -12.08 9.79
C SER A 89 22.38 -11.57 11.19
N GLN A 90 22.94 -10.41 11.54
CA GLN A 90 22.69 -9.73 12.82
C GLN A 90 21.74 -8.55 12.60
N PRO A 91 20.72 -8.35 13.47
CA PRO A 91 19.75 -7.26 13.33
C PRO A 91 20.38 -5.86 13.32
N GLU A 92 21.46 -5.65 14.08
CA GLU A 92 22.17 -4.39 14.15
C GLU A 92 22.87 -4.04 12.83
N GLN A 93 23.52 -5.01 12.22
CA GLN A 93 24.18 -4.83 10.92
C GLN A 93 23.15 -4.63 9.80
N LEU A 94 21.99 -5.27 9.90
CA LEU A 94 20.87 -5.04 8.99
C LEU A 94 20.33 -3.61 9.12
N ALA A 95 20.22 -3.09 10.35
CA ALA A 95 19.81 -1.70 10.58
C ALA A 95 20.82 -0.70 9.97
N LEU A 96 22.12 -0.97 10.10
CA LEU A 96 23.19 -0.19 9.47
C LEU A 96 23.12 -0.27 7.94
N ALA A 97 22.84 -1.44 7.37
CA ALA A 97 22.64 -1.60 5.93
C ALA A 97 21.45 -0.78 5.42
N CYS A 98 20.33 -0.73 6.17
CA CYS A 98 19.20 0.15 5.86
C CYS A 98 19.58 1.64 5.92
N LEU A 99 20.38 2.03 6.93
CA LEU A 99 20.91 3.40 7.03
C LEU A 99 21.76 3.75 5.80
N LEU A 100 22.67 2.87 5.39
CA LEU A 100 23.48 3.04 4.19
C LEU A 100 22.59 3.23 2.95
N GLY A 101 21.56 2.40 2.79
CA GLY A 101 20.58 2.52 1.69
C GLY A 101 19.88 3.86 1.68
N SER A 102 19.46 4.35 2.85
CA SER A 102 18.79 5.65 2.99
C SER A 102 19.68 6.84 2.60
N LEU A 103 20.98 6.74 2.84
CA LEU A 103 21.96 7.77 2.47
C LEU A 103 22.31 7.71 0.98
N LEU A 104 22.35 6.51 0.39
CA LEU A 104 22.60 6.34 -1.05
C LEU A 104 21.50 6.98 -1.90
N MET A 105 20.24 6.93 -1.47
CA MET A 105 19.11 7.48 -2.21
C MET A 105 19.32 8.95 -2.63
N PRO A 106 19.53 9.91 -1.72
CA PRO A 106 19.74 11.31 -2.10
C PRO A 106 21.09 11.54 -2.79
N LEU A 107 22.15 10.79 -2.42
CA LEU A 107 23.48 10.95 -2.99
C LEU A 107 23.51 10.69 -4.51
N VAL A 108 22.82 9.65 -4.96
CA VAL A 108 22.74 9.28 -6.38
C VAL A 108 22.00 10.33 -7.20
N LEU A 109 21.08 11.11 -6.60
CA LEU A 109 20.34 12.17 -7.28
C LEU A 109 21.14 13.48 -7.42
N LEU A 110 22.13 13.73 -6.56
CA LEU A 110 22.89 14.99 -6.54
C LEU A 110 23.52 15.40 -7.90
N PRO A 111 24.23 14.49 -8.62
CA PRO A 111 24.84 14.87 -9.89
C PRO A 111 23.81 15.36 -10.92
N SER A 112 22.66 14.69 -10.99
CA SER A 112 21.59 15.06 -11.91
C SER A 112 20.94 16.40 -11.55
N LEU A 113 20.80 16.70 -10.25
CA LEU A 113 20.30 17.99 -9.77
C LEU A 113 21.23 19.14 -10.11
N TRP A 114 22.53 18.92 -10.01
CA TRP A 114 23.52 19.96 -10.39
C TRP A 114 23.50 20.25 -11.89
N ILE A 115 23.32 19.22 -12.72
CA ILE A 115 23.18 19.39 -14.19
C ILE A 115 21.93 20.22 -14.50
N GLU A 116 20.82 20.03 -13.77
CA GLU A 116 19.59 20.83 -13.91
C GLU A 116 19.69 22.22 -13.27
N GLY A 117 20.88 22.63 -12.76
CA GLY A 117 21.11 23.92 -12.14
C GLY A 117 20.48 24.11 -10.76
N TRP A 118 19.90 23.04 -10.20
CA TRP A 118 19.24 23.12 -8.89
C TRP A 118 20.26 23.06 -7.74
N ARG A 119 20.19 24.06 -6.86
CA ARG A 119 21.10 24.18 -5.71
C ARG A 119 20.31 24.15 -4.40
N PRO A 120 20.47 23.11 -3.56
CA PRO A 120 19.65 22.90 -2.36
C PRO A 120 19.80 23.97 -1.27
N TRP A 121 20.79 24.84 -1.36
CA TRP A 121 21.06 25.91 -0.38
C TRP A 121 20.37 27.25 -0.68
N HIS A 122 19.79 27.45 -1.87
CA HIS A 122 19.16 28.71 -2.28
C HIS A 122 17.64 28.78 -1.96
N TRP A 123 17.16 27.95 -1.07
CA TRP A 123 15.74 27.96 -0.68
C TRP A 123 15.42 29.16 0.23
N ARG A 124 14.56 30.06 -0.25
CA ARG A 124 13.93 31.12 0.51
C ARG A 124 12.42 30.90 0.44
N LEU A 125 11.82 30.48 1.54
CA LEU A 125 10.38 30.38 1.68
C LEU A 125 9.90 31.59 2.48
N SER A 126 8.92 32.33 1.94
CA SER A 126 8.24 33.40 2.69
C SER A 126 7.22 32.77 3.65
N GLY A 127 6.92 33.46 4.76
CA GLY A 127 5.94 32.98 5.75
C GLY A 127 4.53 32.86 5.17
N VAL A 128 4.18 33.68 4.18
CA VAL A 128 2.88 33.64 3.48
C VAL A 128 2.75 32.37 2.63
N GLU A 129 3.81 32.02 1.87
CA GLU A 129 3.84 30.79 1.06
C GLU A 129 3.78 29.53 1.93
N LEU A 130 4.38 29.54 3.13
CA LEU A 130 4.30 28.44 4.09
C LEU A 130 2.88 28.22 4.61
N GLY A 131 2.12 29.29 4.84
CA GLY A 131 0.73 29.22 5.27
C GLY A 131 -0.18 28.60 4.22
N GLU A 132 -0.07 29.04 2.96
CA GLU A 132 -0.84 28.46 1.85
C GLU A 132 -0.47 27.02 1.58
N LEU A 133 0.82 26.70 1.58
CA LEU A 133 1.33 25.33 1.40
C LEU A 133 0.83 24.42 2.52
N GLY A 134 0.86 24.90 3.79
CA GLY A 134 0.34 24.17 4.94
C GLY A 134 -1.14 23.83 4.78
N GLY A 135 -1.96 24.78 4.36
CA GLY A 135 -3.40 24.56 4.12
C GLY A 135 -3.68 23.52 3.02
N ARG A 136 -2.85 23.42 2.00
CA ARG A 136 -2.98 22.45 0.91
C ARG A 136 -2.44 21.05 1.29
N ILE A 137 -1.39 20.99 2.10
CA ILE A 137 -0.74 19.73 2.50
C ILE A 137 -1.44 19.12 3.72
N ALA A 138 -1.99 19.90 4.63
CA ALA A 138 -2.62 19.40 5.85
C ALA A 138 -3.67 18.30 5.63
N PRO A 139 -4.58 18.37 4.65
CA PRO A 139 -5.51 17.28 4.38
C PRO A 139 -4.83 15.98 3.99
N LEU A 140 -3.76 16.05 3.19
CA LEU A 140 -2.98 14.88 2.75
C LEU A 140 -2.20 14.25 3.91
N LEU A 141 -1.62 15.08 4.78
CA LEU A 141 -0.94 14.60 5.99
C LEU A 141 -1.91 13.94 6.95
N LEU A 142 -3.12 14.51 7.10
CA LEU A 142 -4.16 13.92 7.95
C LEU A 142 -4.65 12.58 7.41
N SER A 143 -4.85 12.46 6.10
CA SER A 143 -5.20 11.18 5.44
C SER A 143 -4.10 10.13 5.68
N ASN A 144 -2.84 10.48 5.46
CA ASN A 144 -1.72 9.57 5.75
C ASN A 144 -1.64 9.20 7.23
N ALA A 145 -1.82 10.15 8.14
CA ALA A 145 -1.81 9.89 9.59
C ALA A 145 -2.95 8.94 9.98
N ALA A 146 -4.15 9.12 9.43
CA ALA A 146 -5.28 8.23 9.66
C ALA A 146 -5.00 6.80 9.15
N SER A 147 -4.45 6.66 7.95
CA SER A 147 -4.08 5.36 7.37
C SER A 147 -3.00 4.65 8.19
N GLN A 148 -1.98 5.37 8.65
CA GLN A 148 -0.93 4.81 9.52
C GLN A 148 -1.48 4.46 10.91
N GLY A 149 -2.35 5.31 11.47
CA GLY A 149 -3.04 5.05 12.74
C GLY A 149 -3.89 3.78 12.66
N LEU A 150 -4.64 3.60 11.57
CA LEU A 150 -5.42 2.40 11.35
C LEU A 150 -4.53 1.14 11.25
N ALA A 151 -3.38 1.23 10.58
CA ALA A 151 -2.43 0.13 10.51
C ALA A 151 -1.84 -0.24 11.89
N LEU A 152 -1.67 0.74 12.78
CA LEU A 152 -1.26 0.48 14.17
C LEU A 152 -2.38 -0.22 14.94
N VAL A 153 -3.64 0.25 14.85
CA VAL A 153 -4.80 -0.41 15.48
C VAL A 153 -4.92 -1.85 15.01
N GLU A 154 -4.76 -2.10 13.71
CA GLU A 154 -4.79 -3.45 13.15
C GLU A 154 -3.71 -4.36 13.74
N ARG A 155 -2.48 -3.85 13.91
CA ARG A 155 -1.39 -4.61 14.54
C ARG A 155 -1.65 -4.89 16.02
N LEU A 156 -2.22 -3.92 16.75
CA LEU A 156 -2.64 -4.10 18.14
C LEU A 156 -3.70 -5.20 18.25
N VAL A 157 -4.74 -5.13 17.41
CA VAL A 157 -5.78 -6.17 17.38
C VAL A 157 -5.20 -7.52 16.99
N ALA A 158 -4.34 -7.59 15.97
CA ALA A 158 -3.67 -8.84 15.59
C ALA A 158 -2.83 -9.42 16.74
N SER A 159 -2.15 -8.57 17.52
CA SER A 159 -1.34 -9.03 18.65
C SER A 159 -2.16 -9.68 19.77
N LEU A 160 -3.44 -9.34 19.89
CA LEU A 160 -4.37 -9.94 20.86
C LEU A 160 -4.91 -11.30 20.39
N LEU A 161 -4.78 -11.66 19.12
CA LEU A 161 -5.31 -12.89 18.54
C LEU A 161 -4.34 -14.10 18.63
N GLY A 162 -3.16 -13.90 19.19
CA GLY A 162 -2.20 -14.97 19.43
C GLY A 162 -0.81 -14.75 18.83
N GLU A 163 0.09 -15.66 19.18
CA GLU A 163 1.48 -15.63 18.72
C GLU A 163 1.56 -15.77 17.19
N GLY A 164 2.39 -14.95 16.55
CA GLY A 164 2.57 -14.97 15.10
C GLY A 164 1.48 -14.23 14.29
N ALA A 165 0.33 -13.89 14.88
CA ALA A 165 -0.79 -13.26 14.17
C ALA A 165 -0.39 -11.95 13.48
N VAL A 166 0.39 -11.09 14.13
CA VAL A 166 0.93 -9.85 13.55
C VAL A 166 1.79 -10.14 12.32
N THR A 167 2.62 -11.18 12.40
CA THR A 167 3.49 -11.59 11.29
C THR A 167 2.66 -12.08 10.12
N TRP A 168 1.66 -12.95 10.34
CA TRP A 168 0.80 -13.48 9.29
C TRP A 168 -0.01 -12.38 8.60
N VAL A 169 -0.60 -11.45 9.36
CA VAL A 169 -1.33 -10.30 8.81
C VAL A 169 -0.42 -9.40 7.98
N ASN A 170 0.78 -9.09 8.48
CA ASN A 170 1.75 -8.27 7.75
C ASN A 170 2.23 -8.94 6.45
N LEU A 171 2.50 -10.26 6.48
CA LEU A 171 2.91 -11.02 5.29
C LEU A 171 1.79 -11.10 4.26
N ALA A 172 0.56 -11.41 4.70
CA ALA A 172 -0.61 -11.44 3.83
C ALA A 172 -0.82 -10.09 3.14
N ARG A 173 -0.73 -8.97 3.89
CA ARG A 173 -0.82 -7.63 3.30
C ARG A 173 0.29 -7.31 2.31
N LYS A 174 1.54 -7.68 2.62
CA LYS A 174 2.66 -7.43 1.71
C LYS A 174 2.48 -8.17 0.38
N LEU A 175 2.12 -9.44 0.43
CA LEU A 175 1.87 -10.25 -0.76
C LEU A 175 0.69 -9.68 -1.58
N MET A 176 -0.37 -9.30 -0.90
CA MET A 176 -1.56 -8.73 -1.50
C MET A 176 -1.33 -7.36 -2.16
N ASN A 177 -0.40 -6.56 -1.65
CA ASN A 177 -0.11 -5.24 -2.22
C ASN A 177 0.73 -5.29 -3.50
N LEU A 178 1.34 -6.44 -3.86
CA LEU A 178 2.14 -6.54 -5.07
C LEU A 178 1.39 -6.14 -6.35
N PRO A 179 0.14 -6.59 -6.60
CA PRO A 179 -0.63 -6.13 -7.76
C PRO A 179 -0.95 -4.63 -7.73
N LEU A 180 -1.10 -4.01 -6.55
CA LEU A 180 -1.39 -2.59 -6.42
C LEU A 180 -0.24 -1.69 -6.88
N ILE A 181 1.01 -2.17 -6.82
CA ILE A 181 2.17 -1.42 -7.28
C ILE A 181 2.05 -1.11 -8.78
N ALA A 182 1.59 -2.09 -9.57
CA ALA A 182 1.35 -1.90 -11.01
C ALA A 182 0.27 -0.83 -11.30
N LEU A 183 -0.72 -0.71 -10.41
CA LEU A 183 -1.79 0.30 -10.54
C LEU A 183 -1.38 1.71 -10.15
N MET A 184 -0.30 1.88 -9.39
CA MET A 184 0.15 3.22 -8.96
C MET A 184 0.53 4.09 -10.15
N SER A 185 1.24 3.55 -11.14
CA SER A 185 1.60 4.26 -12.36
C SER A 185 0.38 4.59 -13.22
N LEU A 186 -0.54 3.65 -13.41
CA LEU A 186 -1.80 3.88 -14.11
C LEU A 186 -2.61 5.00 -13.45
N ASN A 187 -2.68 4.99 -12.14
CA ASN A 187 -3.38 5.99 -11.36
C ASN A 187 -2.80 7.40 -11.53
N GLN A 188 -1.47 7.55 -11.65
CA GLN A 188 -0.83 8.85 -11.89
C GLN A 188 -1.12 9.38 -13.30
N VAL A 189 -1.04 8.51 -14.30
CA VAL A 189 -1.36 8.86 -15.69
C VAL A 189 -2.83 9.30 -15.81
N LEU A 190 -3.76 8.54 -15.24
CA LEU A 190 -5.19 8.86 -15.26
C LEU A 190 -5.50 10.18 -14.55
N LEU A 191 -4.83 10.48 -13.43
CA LEU A 191 -4.99 11.78 -12.76
C LEU A 191 -4.58 12.93 -13.69
N GLY A 192 -3.42 12.81 -14.35
CA GLY A 192 -2.94 13.81 -15.30
C GLY A 192 -3.89 14.00 -16.48
N MET A 193 -4.46 12.93 -17.01
CA MET A 193 -5.45 12.99 -18.10
C MET A 193 -6.78 13.58 -17.62
N MET A 194 -7.31 13.17 -16.48
CA MET A 194 -8.57 13.67 -15.92
C MET A 194 -8.52 15.14 -15.53
N SER A 195 -7.35 15.65 -15.08
CA SER A 195 -7.19 17.06 -14.72
C SER A 195 -7.28 18.02 -15.94
N ARG A 196 -6.96 17.52 -17.14
CA ARG A 196 -7.03 18.28 -18.41
C ARG A 196 -8.40 18.23 -19.08
N ARG A 197 -9.31 17.38 -18.60
CA ARG A 197 -10.64 17.15 -19.18
C ARG A 197 -11.73 17.60 -18.21
N GLN A 198 -12.92 17.90 -18.74
CA GLN A 198 -14.06 18.35 -17.94
C GLN A 198 -15.35 17.59 -18.33
N GLY A 199 -16.34 17.61 -17.44
CA GLY A 199 -17.67 17.06 -17.70
C GLY A 199 -17.68 15.60 -18.13
N GLY A 200 -18.37 15.29 -19.22
CA GLY A 200 -18.55 13.93 -19.72
C GLY A 200 -17.26 13.22 -20.13
N GLU A 201 -16.27 13.95 -20.64
CA GLU A 201 -14.98 13.37 -21.03
C GLU A 201 -14.19 12.88 -19.81
N ARG A 202 -14.23 13.63 -18.69
CA ARG A 202 -13.62 13.20 -17.42
C ARG A 202 -14.30 11.96 -16.88
N LEU A 203 -15.64 11.89 -16.98
CA LEU A 203 -16.41 10.72 -16.55
C LEU A 203 -16.09 9.49 -17.40
N ALA A 204 -15.96 9.65 -18.72
CA ALA A 204 -15.55 8.57 -19.63
C ALA A 204 -14.15 8.02 -19.28
N LEU A 205 -13.20 8.91 -18.93
CA LEU A 205 -11.87 8.51 -18.47
C LEU A 205 -11.92 7.77 -17.12
N LEU A 206 -12.77 8.21 -16.19
CA LEU A 206 -12.98 7.50 -14.93
C LEU A 206 -13.52 6.10 -15.19
N ARG A 207 -14.54 5.96 -16.06
CA ARG A 207 -15.12 4.67 -16.42
C ARG A 207 -14.08 3.72 -17.00
N ARG A 208 -13.31 4.17 -17.99
CA ARG A 208 -12.20 3.38 -18.56
C ARG A 208 -11.14 3.03 -17.51
N GLY A 209 -10.82 3.97 -16.63
CA GLY A 209 -9.89 3.74 -15.52
C GLY A 209 -10.37 2.65 -14.56
N LEU A 210 -11.65 2.65 -14.18
CA LEU A 210 -12.25 1.64 -13.31
C LEU A 210 -12.30 0.26 -14.00
N GLU A 211 -12.64 0.22 -15.29
CA GLU A 211 -12.62 -1.00 -16.11
C GLU A 211 -11.20 -1.58 -16.18
N THR A 212 -10.19 -0.73 -16.46
CA THR A 212 -8.78 -1.15 -16.53
C THR A 212 -8.25 -1.60 -15.16
N ALA A 213 -8.58 -0.88 -14.10
CA ALA A 213 -8.21 -1.27 -12.74
C ALA A 213 -8.83 -2.61 -12.35
N SER A 214 -10.10 -2.83 -12.70
CA SER A 214 -10.77 -4.11 -12.45
C SER A 214 -10.17 -5.24 -13.28
N LEU A 215 -9.82 -4.96 -14.55
CA LEU A 215 -9.13 -5.90 -15.44
C LEU A 215 -7.78 -6.36 -14.90
N LEU A 216 -7.08 -5.52 -14.15
CA LEU A 216 -5.79 -5.85 -13.55
C LEU A 216 -5.94 -6.49 -12.16
N THR A 217 -6.81 -5.95 -11.31
CA THR A 217 -6.91 -6.37 -9.91
C THR A 217 -7.75 -7.62 -9.69
N LEU A 218 -8.81 -7.81 -10.46
CA LEU A 218 -9.68 -8.97 -10.29
C LEU A 218 -8.97 -10.28 -10.65
N PRO A 219 -8.32 -10.43 -11.83
CA PRO A 219 -7.56 -11.63 -12.14
C PRO A 219 -6.40 -11.87 -11.18
N ALA A 220 -5.71 -10.80 -10.75
CA ALA A 220 -4.68 -10.90 -9.74
C ALA A 220 -5.23 -11.40 -8.40
N GLY A 221 -6.39 -10.90 -7.97
CA GLY A 221 -7.09 -11.38 -6.77
C GLY A 221 -7.52 -12.83 -6.89
N VAL A 222 -8.10 -13.24 -8.01
CA VAL A 222 -8.49 -14.64 -8.29
C VAL A 222 -7.26 -15.56 -8.24
N GLY A 223 -6.19 -15.17 -8.93
CA GLY A 223 -4.94 -15.93 -8.95
C GLY A 223 -4.32 -16.06 -7.55
N LEU A 224 -4.31 -14.96 -6.78
CA LEU A 224 -3.81 -14.96 -5.40
C LEU A 224 -4.64 -15.85 -4.49
N VAL A 225 -5.97 -15.79 -4.58
CA VAL A 225 -6.86 -16.66 -3.77
C VAL A 225 -6.62 -18.13 -4.13
N ALA A 226 -6.64 -18.47 -5.41
CA ALA A 226 -6.49 -19.85 -5.87
C ALA A 226 -5.08 -20.42 -5.60
N ALA A 227 -4.04 -19.60 -5.72
CA ALA A 227 -2.64 -19.99 -5.52
C ALA A 227 -2.13 -19.79 -4.07
N ALA A 228 -2.94 -19.24 -3.17
CA ALA A 228 -2.49 -18.84 -1.84
C ALA A 228 -1.73 -19.92 -1.06
N PRO A 229 -2.20 -21.18 -0.96
CA PRO A 229 -1.46 -22.22 -0.23
C PRO A 229 -0.13 -22.55 -0.88
N GLY A 230 -0.10 -22.72 -2.21
CA GLY A 230 1.12 -22.99 -2.95
C GLY A 230 2.12 -21.84 -2.89
N LEU A 231 1.65 -20.61 -2.94
CA LEU A 231 2.48 -19.41 -2.89
C LEU A 231 3.12 -19.23 -1.50
N VAL A 232 2.35 -19.50 -0.44
CA VAL A 232 2.87 -19.50 0.94
C VAL A 232 3.89 -20.63 1.13
N ALA A 233 3.61 -21.83 0.62
CA ALA A 233 4.53 -22.95 0.71
C ALA A 233 5.84 -22.70 -0.03
N LEU A 234 5.80 -22.03 -1.17
CA LEU A 234 6.98 -21.67 -1.96
C LEU A 234 7.81 -20.57 -1.29
N LEU A 235 7.17 -19.49 -0.86
CA LEU A 235 7.86 -18.31 -0.32
C LEU A 235 8.25 -18.47 1.15
N LEU A 236 7.49 -19.23 1.91
CA LEU A 236 7.62 -19.35 3.36
C LEU A 236 7.49 -20.83 3.80
N PRO A 237 8.35 -21.73 3.33
CA PRO A 237 8.23 -23.18 3.56
C PRO A 237 8.21 -23.58 5.04
N ARG A 238 8.83 -22.77 5.91
CA ARG A 238 8.85 -23.00 7.37
C ARG A 238 7.54 -22.63 8.07
N GLN A 239 6.64 -21.88 7.42
CA GLN A 239 5.38 -21.39 7.98
C GLN A 239 4.14 -22.03 7.35
N THR A 240 4.32 -23.06 6.53
CA THR A 240 3.21 -23.65 5.75
C THR A 240 2.35 -24.59 6.56
N ALA A 241 2.95 -25.41 7.43
CA ALA A 241 2.24 -26.43 8.18
C ALA A 241 1.38 -25.79 9.28
N GLY A 242 0.05 -25.78 9.07
CA GLY A 242 -0.94 -25.32 10.06
C GLY A 242 -1.06 -23.80 10.21
N SER A 243 -0.39 -22.98 9.38
CA SER A 243 -0.52 -21.52 9.50
C SER A 243 -1.81 -21.01 8.83
N PRO A 244 -2.47 -19.99 9.39
CA PRO A 244 -3.66 -19.37 8.80
C PRO A 244 -3.32 -18.44 7.63
N LEU A 245 -2.04 -18.31 7.25
CA LEU A 245 -1.57 -17.35 6.26
C LEU A 245 -2.21 -17.51 4.87
N PRO A 246 -2.42 -18.76 4.31
CA PRO A 246 -3.10 -18.91 3.03
C PRO A 246 -4.53 -18.38 3.04
N ALA A 247 -5.28 -18.71 4.10
CA ALA A 247 -6.64 -18.23 4.27
C ALA A 247 -6.69 -16.69 4.43
N LEU A 248 -5.78 -16.12 5.21
CA LEU A 248 -5.65 -14.66 5.35
C LEU A 248 -5.33 -13.97 4.03
N LEU A 249 -4.43 -14.54 3.23
CA LEU A 249 -4.10 -14.01 1.91
C LEU A 249 -5.34 -13.99 1.01
N ALA A 250 -6.11 -15.08 1.01
CA ALA A 250 -7.37 -15.17 0.26
C ALA A 250 -8.39 -14.11 0.72
N TRP A 251 -8.57 -13.94 2.02
CA TRP A 251 -9.49 -12.92 2.56
C TRP A 251 -9.06 -11.49 2.25
N PHE A 252 -7.76 -11.18 2.31
CA PHE A 252 -7.25 -9.86 1.95
C PHE A 252 -7.34 -9.55 0.45
N ALA A 253 -7.45 -10.55 -0.43
CA ALA A 253 -7.62 -10.33 -1.85
C ALA A 253 -8.97 -9.65 -2.20
N VAL A 254 -10.01 -9.83 -1.37
CA VAL A 254 -11.33 -9.25 -1.61
C VAL A 254 -11.34 -7.71 -1.51
N PRO A 255 -10.80 -7.08 -0.45
CA PRO A 255 -10.72 -5.61 -0.36
C PRO A 255 -9.83 -4.95 -1.42
N LEU A 256 -8.91 -5.70 -2.05
CA LEU A 256 -7.96 -5.18 -3.04
C LEU A 256 -8.63 -4.42 -4.18
N VAL A 257 -9.66 -5.01 -4.78
CA VAL A 257 -10.35 -4.45 -5.95
C VAL A 257 -11.03 -3.14 -5.58
N PHE A 258 -11.71 -3.11 -4.44
CA PHE A 258 -12.39 -1.92 -3.94
C PHE A 258 -11.40 -0.82 -3.53
N GLY A 259 -10.24 -1.19 -2.99
CA GLY A 259 -9.14 -0.26 -2.72
C GLY A 259 -8.62 0.42 -3.99
N ALA A 260 -8.49 -0.34 -5.07
CA ALA A 260 -8.12 0.20 -6.38
C ALA A 260 -9.18 1.18 -6.93
N TRP A 261 -10.46 0.87 -6.77
CA TRP A 261 -11.56 1.77 -7.15
C TRP A 261 -11.55 3.06 -6.33
N ASN A 262 -11.36 2.96 -5.02
CA ASN A 262 -11.29 4.14 -4.14
C ASN A 262 -10.18 5.09 -4.56
N ALA A 263 -9.02 4.55 -4.94
CA ALA A 263 -7.92 5.35 -5.43
C ALA A 263 -8.29 6.14 -6.70
N LEU A 264 -9.03 5.56 -7.63
CA LEU A 264 -9.50 6.25 -8.85
C LEU A 264 -10.62 7.25 -8.58
N LEU A 265 -11.59 6.88 -7.73
CA LEU A 265 -12.69 7.78 -7.33
C LEU A 265 -12.17 9.02 -6.59
N ALA A 266 -11.16 8.85 -5.74
CA ALA A 266 -10.48 9.96 -5.08
C ALA A 266 -9.77 10.87 -6.10
N ARG A 267 -9.09 10.29 -7.10
CA ARG A 267 -8.43 11.07 -8.15
C ARG A 267 -9.39 11.82 -9.05
N TYR A 268 -10.57 11.30 -9.29
CA TYR A 268 -11.62 12.00 -10.00
C TYR A 268 -12.04 13.28 -9.26
N ALA A 269 -12.16 13.23 -7.94
CA ALA A 269 -12.42 14.42 -7.11
C ALA A 269 -11.22 15.38 -7.11
N TYR A 270 -9.98 14.88 -6.99
CA TYR A 270 -8.78 15.70 -7.07
C TYR A 270 -8.66 16.43 -8.40
N ALA A 271 -8.98 15.76 -9.50
CA ALA A 271 -9.01 16.37 -10.84
C ALA A 271 -10.09 17.47 -10.97
N ALA A 272 -11.13 17.41 -10.13
CA ALA A 272 -12.15 18.47 -10.00
C ALA A 272 -11.72 19.60 -9.03
N GLY A 273 -10.55 19.52 -8.41
CA GLY A 273 -10.06 20.48 -7.41
C GLY A 273 -10.56 20.26 -5.99
N ASP A 274 -11.35 19.21 -5.75
CA ASP A 274 -11.87 18.90 -4.42
C ASP A 274 -10.98 17.87 -3.70
N THR A 275 -10.15 18.35 -2.79
CA THR A 275 -9.29 17.51 -1.95
C THR A 275 -9.95 17.11 -0.63
N ARG A 276 -11.00 17.85 -0.21
CA ARG A 276 -11.67 17.63 1.08
C ARG A 276 -12.66 16.50 1.04
N LEU A 277 -13.33 16.29 -0.09
CA LEU A 277 -14.29 15.20 -0.25
C LEU A 277 -13.64 13.81 -0.10
N PRO A 278 -12.56 13.47 -0.81
CA PRO A 278 -11.90 12.18 -0.62
C PRO A 278 -11.40 11.97 0.80
N LEU A 279 -10.81 13.02 1.41
CA LEU A 279 -10.34 12.95 2.80
C LEU A 279 -11.48 12.59 3.76
N ARG A 280 -12.64 13.27 3.67
CA ARG A 280 -13.78 12.98 4.53
C ARG A 280 -14.32 11.57 4.36
N CYS A 281 -14.44 11.10 3.10
CA CYS A 281 -14.87 9.74 2.81
C CYS A 281 -13.89 8.69 3.34
N GLU A 282 -12.60 8.93 3.19
CA GLU A 282 -11.53 8.05 3.68
C GLU A 282 -11.49 8.00 5.22
N LEU A 283 -11.62 9.14 5.89
CA LEU A 283 -11.70 9.20 7.35
C LEU A 283 -12.91 8.43 7.89
N LEU A 284 -14.09 8.58 7.27
CA LEU A 284 -15.30 7.85 7.67
C LEU A 284 -15.14 6.35 7.42
N GLY A 285 -14.57 5.94 6.29
CA GLY A 285 -14.28 4.54 6.00
C GLY A 285 -13.24 3.95 6.96
N SER A 286 -12.21 4.72 7.32
CA SER A 286 -11.19 4.31 8.30
C SER A 286 -11.78 4.21 9.71
N ALA A 287 -12.67 5.12 10.09
CA ALA A 287 -13.37 5.07 11.38
C ALA A 287 -14.27 3.82 11.46
N LEU A 288 -15.01 3.51 10.40
CA LEU A 288 -15.81 2.29 10.32
C LEU A 288 -14.92 1.03 10.39
N ASN A 289 -13.81 1.02 9.66
CA ASN A 289 -12.85 -0.09 9.72
C ASN A 289 -12.32 -0.28 11.16
N ALA A 290 -11.92 0.79 11.83
CA ALA A 290 -11.47 0.74 13.23
C ALA A 290 -12.56 0.22 14.17
N ALA A 291 -13.81 0.64 14.01
CA ALA A 291 -14.94 0.14 14.77
C ALA A 291 -15.19 -1.37 14.52
N LEU A 292 -15.12 -1.79 13.26
CA LEU A 292 -15.25 -3.21 12.88
C LEU A 292 -14.08 -4.04 13.37
N LEU A 293 -12.87 -3.51 13.44
CA LEU A 293 -11.69 -4.16 14.03
C LEU A 293 -11.86 -4.43 15.53
N ALA A 294 -12.67 -3.66 16.24
CA ALA A 294 -12.98 -3.92 17.64
C ALA A 294 -13.95 -5.09 17.84
N VAL A 295 -14.75 -5.44 16.83
CA VAL A 295 -15.85 -6.42 16.96
C VAL A 295 -15.59 -7.69 16.14
N LEU A 296 -15.28 -7.56 14.85
CA LEU A 296 -15.19 -8.72 13.95
C LEU A 296 -14.10 -9.74 14.33
N PRO A 297 -12.90 -9.34 14.79
CA PRO A 297 -11.89 -10.29 15.22
C PRO A 297 -12.30 -11.10 16.47
N LEU A 298 -13.18 -10.57 17.33
CA LEU A 298 -13.72 -11.31 18.47
C LEU A 298 -14.66 -12.44 18.03
N ILE A 299 -15.34 -12.28 16.89
CA ILE A 299 -16.33 -13.24 16.37
C ILE A 299 -15.66 -14.23 15.41
N PHE A 300 -14.84 -13.73 14.50
CA PHE A 300 -14.27 -14.49 13.39
C PHE A 300 -12.76 -14.80 13.54
N GLY A 301 -12.13 -14.33 14.62
CA GLY A 301 -10.67 -14.45 14.79
C GLY A 301 -9.89 -13.66 13.72
N LEU A 302 -8.81 -14.25 13.21
CA LEU A 302 -7.94 -13.61 12.21
C LEU A 302 -8.65 -13.13 10.92
N PRO A 303 -9.60 -13.90 10.32
CA PRO A 303 -10.41 -13.41 9.19
C PRO A 303 -11.23 -12.16 9.47
N GLY A 304 -11.51 -11.85 10.73
CA GLY A 304 -12.19 -10.61 11.13
C GLY A 304 -11.44 -9.35 10.73
N ILE A 305 -10.09 -9.40 10.64
CA ILE A 305 -9.25 -8.26 10.24
C ILE A 305 -9.50 -7.87 8.77
N PRO A 306 -9.36 -8.76 7.78
CA PRO A 306 -9.66 -8.42 6.38
C PRO A 306 -11.15 -8.11 6.15
N LEU A 307 -12.07 -8.69 6.92
CA LEU A 307 -13.50 -8.35 6.87
C LEU A 307 -13.75 -6.92 7.34
N ALA A 308 -13.10 -6.47 8.41
CA ALA A 308 -13.14 -5.08 8.87
C ALA A 308 -12.59 -4.13 7.81
N ALA A 309 -11.45 -4.47 7.20
CA ALA A 309 -10.86 -3.72 6.11
C ALA A 309 -11.84 -3.61 4.91
N LEU A 310 -12.50 -4.70 4.54
CA LEU A 310 -13.51 -4.73 3.48
C LEU A 310 -14.66 -3.75 3.80
N GLY A 311 -15.19 -3.78 5.02
CA GLY A 311 -16.24 -2.86 5.47
C GLY A 311 -15.83 -1.38 5.32
N GLY A 312 -14.62 -1.04 5.75
CA GLY A 312 -14.08 0.32 5.62
C GLY A 312 -13.91 0.77 4.17
N VAL A 313 -13.33 -0.09 3.33
CA VAL A 313 -13.11 0.19 1.89
C VAL A 313 -14.43 0.33 1.13
N LEU A 314 -15.42 -0.52 1.43
CA LEU A 314 -16.75 -0.44 0.84
C LEU A 314 -17.49 0.84 1.26
N CYS A 315 -17.40 1.21 2.52
CA CYS A 315 -17.96 2.48 3.01
C CYS A 315 -17.36 3.67 2.26
N THR A 316 -16.03 3.73 2.14
CA THR A 316 -15.34 4.78 1.36
C THR A 316 -15.82 4.81 -0.08
N ALA A 317 -15.90 3.65 -0.76
CA ALA A 317 -16.38 3.54 -2.13
C ALA A 317 -17.80 4.10 -2.30
N LEU A 318 -18.72 3.66 -1.44
CA LEU A 318 -20.12 4.09 -1.47
C LEU A 318 -20.26 5.59 -1.21
N LEU A 319 -19.53 6.14 -0.25
CA LEU A 319 -19.54 7.57 0.05
C LEU A 319 -19.00 8.40 -1.12
N LEU A 320 -17.87 7.98 -1.72
CA LEU A 320 -17.29 8.65 -2.87
C LEU A 320 -18.25 8.62 -4.07
N MET A 321 -18.86 7.47 -4.37
CA MET A 321 -19.82 7.32 -5.45
C MET A 321 -21.08 8.16 -5.23
N ARG A 322 -21.65 8.13 -4.03
CA ARG A 322 -22.86 8.86 -3.68
C ARG A 322 -22.63 10.38 -3.73
N ARG A 323 -21.53 10.85 -3.17
CA ARG A 323 -21.20 12.30 -3.10
C ARG A 323 -20.85 12.91 -4.43
N GLN A 324 -20.34 12.11 -5.38
CA GLN A 324 -20.00 12.52 -6.73
C GLN A 324 -21.11 12.22 -7.75
N ALA A 325 -22.30 11.78 -7.29
CA ALA A 325 -23.44 11.40 -8.12
C ALA A 325 -23.11 10.33 -9.17
N LEU A 326 -22.20 9.40 -8.88
CA LEU A 326 -21.71 8.38 -9.80
C LEU A 326 -22.53 7.08 -9.78
N LEU A 327 -23.44 6.92 -8.80
CA LEU A 327 -24.21 5.66 -8.61
C LEU A 327 -25.03 5.26 -9.84
N GLY A 328 -25.60 6.22 -10.56
CA GLY A 328 -26.35 5.97 -11.79
C GLY A 328 -25.53 6.02 -13.08
N ALA A 329 -24.30 6.53 -13.02
CA ALA A 329 -23.47 6.79 -14.19
C ALA A 329 -22.56 5.62 -14.59
N LEU A 330 -22.41 4.62 -13.71
CA LEU A 330 -21.45 3.52 -13.86
C LEU A 330 -22.13 2.15 -13.75
N PRO A 331 -21.70 1.14 -14.52
CA PRO A 331 -22.32 -0.20 -14.53
C PRO A 331 -21.90 -1.05 -13.31
N TRP A 332 -22.16 -0.56 -12.13
CA TRP A 332 -21.72 -1.16 -10.86
C TRP A 332 -22.17 -2.62 -10.68
N ALA A 333 -23.42 -2.92 -11.04
CA ALA A 333 -23.97 -4.26 -10.86
C ALA A 333 -23.15 -5.33 -11.59
N ARG A 334 -22.68 -5.02 -12.82
CA ARG A 334 -21.82 -5.94 -13.59
C ARG A 334 -20.48 -6.15 -12.92
N LEU A 335 -19.83 -5.08 -12.49
CA LEU A 335 -18.51 -5.14 -11.85
C LEU A 335 -18.57 -5.89 -10.50
N TRP A 336 -19.62 -5.67 -9.70
CA TRP A 336 -19.84 -6.38 -8.45
C TRP A 336 -20.10 -7.86 -8.66
N LEU A 337 -20.97 -8.21 -9.61
CA LEU A 337 -21.31 -9.60 -9.90
C LEU A 337 -20.08 -10.37 -10.39
N LEU A 338 -19.29 -9.80 -11.29
CA LEU A 338 -18.06 -10.41 -11.77
C LEU A 338 -17.06 -10.65 -10.65
N ASN A 339 -16.89 -9.66 -9.74
CA ASN A 339 -16.05 -9.81 -8.57
C ASN A 339 -16.51 -10.96 -7.67
N ALA A 340 -17.79 -11.00 -7.35
CA ALA A 340 -18.35 -12.02 -6.47
C ALA A 340 -18.20 -13.42 -7.07
N LEU A 341 -18.53 -13.60 -8.36
CA LEU A 341 -18.41 -14.88 -9.06
C LEU A 341 -16.95 -15.33 -9.17
N ALA A 342 -16.04 -14.43 -9.53
CA ALA A 342 -14.63 -14.75 -9.68
C ALA A 342 -14.00 -15.14 -8.34
N MET A 343 -14.32 -14.43 -7.25
CA MET A 343 -13.83 -14.75 -5.91
C MET A 343 -14.44 -16.04 -5.37
N ALA A 344 -15.72 -16.32 -5.65
CA ALA A 344 -16.37 -17.58 -5.27
C ALA A 344 -15.72 -18.79 -5.98
N LEU A 345 -15.43 -18.66 -7.29
CA LEU A 345 -14.73 -19.68 -8.06
C LEU A 345 -13.31 -19.92 -7.51
N ALA A 346 -12.57 -18.84 -7.23
CA ALA A 346 -11.22 -18.92 -6.68
C ALA A 346 -11.22 -19.58 -5.29
N ALA A 347 -12.16 -19.23 -4.42
CA ALA A 347 -12.33 -19.85 -3.11
C ALA A 347 -12.67 -21.34 -3.22
N GLY A 348 -13.50 -21.73 -4.19
CA GLY A 348 -13.80 -23.14 -4.48
C GLY A 348 -12.59 -23.95 -4.91
N LEU A 349 -11.67 -23.35 -5.66
CA LEU A 349 -10.42 -23.98 -6.07
C LEU A 349 -9.42 -24.13 -4.90
N LEU A 350 -9.41 -23.17 -3.98
CA LEU A 350 -8.50 -23.16 -2.82
C LEU A 350 -8.65 -24.43 -1.94
N PHE A 351 -9.86 -24.90 -1.75
CA PHE A 351 -10.18 -25.98 -0.79
C PHE A 351 -10.19 -27.39 -1.37
N ARG A 352 -9.97 -27.55 -2.68
CA ARG A 352 -10.14 -28.86 -3.37
C ARG A 352 -8.88 -29.48 -3.95
N ILE A 353 -7.73 -28.83 -3.80
CA ILE A 353 -6.54 -29.24 -4.57
C ILE A 353 -5.36 -29.46 -3.62
N ASP A 354 -4.84 -30.67 -3.63
CA ASP A 354 -3.61 -31.03 -2.93
C ASP A 354 -2.41 -30.97 -3.91
N GLY A 355 -1.34 -30.33 -3.45
CA GLY A 355 -0.09 -30.22 -4.21
C GLY A 355 0.29 -28.78 -4.59
N ILE A 356 1.48 -28.35 -4.14
CA ILE A 356 1.98 -26.97 -4.28
C ILE A 356 2.03 -26.54 -5.76
N TRP A 357 2.62 -27.36 -6.61
CA TRP A 357 2.80 -27.03 -8.02
C TRP A 357 1.47 -27.04 -8.78
N LEU A 358 0.57 -27.94 -8.41
CA LEU A 358 -0.76 -28.00 -9.01
C LEU A 358 -1.59 -26.78 -8.63
N GLN A 359 -1.54 -26.34 -7.38
CA GLN A 359 -2.21 -25.11 -6.91
C GLN A 359 -1.66 -23.86 -7.58
N LEU A 360 -0.33 -23.72 -7.70
CA LEU A 360 0.30 -22.61 -8.41
C LEU A 360 -0.09 -22.60 -9.88
N GLY A 361 -0.04 -23.77 -10.54
CA GLY A 361 -0.44 -23.90 -11.94
C GLY A 361 -1.90 -23.54 -12.17
N LEU A 362 -2.82 -24.11 -11.37
CA LEU A 362 -4.25 -23.81 -11.48
C LEU A 362 -4.60 -22.38 -11.07
N GLY A 363 -3.94 -21.82 -10.06
CA GLY A 363 -4.10 -20.41 -9.70
C GLY A 363 -3.68 -19.47 -10.82
N THR A 364 -2.56 -19.78 -11.49
CA THR A 364 -2.10 -19.02 -12.66
C THR A 364 -3.09 -19.13 -13.81
N VAL A 365 -3.53 -20.35 -14.12
CA VAL A 365 -4.54 -20.59 -15.18
C VAL A 365 -5.86 -19.90 -14.86
N ALA A 366 -6.35 -19.96 -13.61
CA ALA A 366 -7.55 -19.28 -13.18
C ALA A 366 -7.43 -17.75 -13.32
N GLY A 367 -6.28 -17.18 -12.92
CA GLY A 367 -5.99 -15.77 -13.11
C GLY A 367 -5.94 -15.37 -14.60
N CYS A 368 -5.30 -16.17 -15.44
CA CYS A 368 -5.27 -15.93 -16.89
C CYS A 368 -6.66 -16.06 -17.55
N LEU A 369 -7.45 -17.04 -17.17
CA LEU A 369 -8.82 -17.21 -17.65
C LEU A 369 -9.73 -16.05 -17.21
N ALA A 370 -9.58 -15.59 -15.96
CA ALA A 370 -10.27 -14.41 -15.47
C ALA A 370 -9.88 -13.16 -16.27
N LEU A 371 -8.58 -12.99 -16.56
CA LEU A 371 -8.06 -11.91 -17.38
C LEU A 371 -8.65 -11.94 -18.80
N LEU A 372 -8.61 -13.09 -19.44
CA LEU A 372 -9.16 -13.27 -20.79
C LEU A 372 -10.68 -13.04 -20.83
N GLY A 373 -11.41 -13.61 -19.88
CA GLY A 373 -12.86 -13.43 -19.77
C GLY A 373 -13.24 -11.96 -19.58
N MET A 374 -12.55 -11.24 -18.72
CA MET A 374 -12.78 -9.81 -18.50
C MET A 374 -12.33 -8.97 -19.70
N ALA A 375 -11.20 -9.27 -20.33
CA ALA A 375 -10.74 -8.58 -21.52
C ALA A 375 -11.72 -8.73 -22.68
N LEU A 376 -12.27 -9.93 -22.87
CA LEU A 376 -13.31 -10.20 -23.88
C LEU A 376 -14.64 -9.51 -23.56
N TRP A 377 -14.98 -9.38 -22.28
CA TRP A 377 -16.21 -8.72 -21.85
C TRP A 377 -16.13 -7.20 -21.92
N LEU A 378 -15.09 -6.60 -21.32
CA LEU A 378 -14.92 -5.15 -21.25
C LEU A 378 -14.47 -4.56 -22.60
N ARG A 379 -13.84 -5.37 -23.45
CA ARG A 379 -13.32 -5.00 -24.77
C ARG A 379 -12.65 -3.61 -24.76
N PRO A 380 -11.61 -3.40 -23.92
CA PRO A 380 -10.99 -2.09 -23.72
C PRO A 380 -10.37 -1.49 -25.00
N TRP A 381 -10.20 -2.31 -26.06
CA TRP A 381 -9.71 -1.91 -27.38
C TRP A 381 -10.79 -1.39 -28.34
N ARG A 382 -12.07 -1.52 -28.02
CA ARG A 382 -13.13 -0.89 -28.82
C ARG A 382 -13.22 0.57 -28.41
N THR A 383 -12.79 1.44 -29.30
CA THR A 383 -13.04 2.88 -29.29
C THR A 383 -14.40 3.11 -29.90
N ASP A 384 -15.48 3.06 -29.12
CA ASP A 384 -16.79 3.63 -29.51
C ASP A 384 -16.85 5.09 -29.10
#